data_e4a8c45282bd57de5867b6d977e85ab7
#
_entry.id   e4a8c45282bd57de5867b6d977e85ab7
#
_cell.length_a   1.000
_cell.length_b   1.000
_cell.length_c   1.000
_cell.angle_alpha   90.00
_cell.angle_beta   90.00
_cell.angle_gamma   90.00
#
_symmetry.space_group_name_H-M   'P 1'
#
loop_
_entity.id
_entity.type
_entity.pdbx_description
1 polymer ?
#
loop_
_entity_poly.entity_id
_entity_poly.type
_entity_poly.pdbx_seq_one_letter_code
_entity_poly.pdbx_strand_id
1 'polypeptide(L)'
;DFKLQQPQSSVVVIKGDTLTLNCTASGSGPIGAVKWVKGWGSDNQTVYEHKGSFPRVMRAVPDPTNDFTIRISNVSLEDAGTYYCVKLRKGIVDDVVFTRGGGTEVSVHA
;
A
#
# COMPACT_ATOMS: atom_id res chain seq x y z
N ASP A 1 -8.18 -11.59 15.52
CA ASP A 1 -8.17 -11.43 14.06
C ASP A 1 -7.35 -10.24 13.62
N PHE A 2 -6.51 -10.47 12.62
CA PHE A 2 -5.76 -9.40 12.01
C PHE A 2 -6.55 -8.83 10.83
N LYS A 3 -6.64 -7.49 10.75
CA LYS A 3 -7.32 -6.83 9.64
C LYS A 3 -6.50 -5.65 9.15
N LEU A 4 -6.52 -5.47 7.83
CA LEU A 4 -6.02 -4.27 7.18
C LEU A 4 -7.22 -3.50 6.64
N GLN A 5 -7.30 -2.22 6.98
CA GLN A 5 -8.40 -1.36 6.56
C GLN A 5 -7.91 -0.27 5.65
N GLN A 6 -8.47 -0.22 4.46
CA GLN A 6 -8.26 0.86 3.49
C GLN A 6 -9.60 1.58 3.36
N PRO A 7 -9.80 2.66 4.12
CA PRO A 7 -11.12 3.30 4.18
C PRO A 7 -11.53 4.02 2.89
N GLN A 8 -10.55 4.35 2.04
CA GLN A 8 -10.84 5.02 0.77
C GLN A 8 -11.12 3.96 -0.30
N SER A 9 -12.35 3.88 -0.79
CA SER A 9 -12.64 2.98 -1.90
C SER A 9 -12.13 3.55 -3.22
N SER A 10 -12.15 4.88 -3.36
CA SER A 10 -11.62 5.55 -4.54
C SER A 10 -11.06 6.92 -4.17
N VAL A 11 -10.08 7.38 -4.93
CA VAL A 11 -9.43 8.69 -4.76
C VAL A 11 -9.21 9.30 -6.13
N VAL A 12 -9.49 10.58 -6.25
CA VAL A 12 -9.16 11.38 -7.44
C VAL A 12 -8.04 12.33 -7.06
N VAL A 13 -6.98 12.36 -7.86
CA VAL A 13 -5.83 13.22 -7.60
C VAL A 13 -5.43 13.94 -8.90
N ILE A 14 -4.90 15.15 -8.76
CA ILE A 14 -4.44 15.96 -9.90
C ILE A 14 -2.97 15.64 -10.17
N LYS A 15 -2.62 15.52 -11.44
CA LYS A 15 -1.24 15.32 -11.86
C LYS A 15 -0.32 16.34 -11.19
N GLY A 16 0.78 15.86 -10.62
CA GLY A 16 1.75 16.70 -9.92
C GLY A 16 1.51 16.81 -8.42
N ASP A 17 0.31 16.52 -7.95
CA ASP A 17 -0.02 16.57 -6.53
C ASP A 17 0.49 15.32 -5.80
N THR A 18 0.28 15.31 -4.49
CA THR A 18 0.63 14.17 -3.64
C THR A 18 -0.60 13.32 -3.39
N LEU A 19 -0.46 12.02 -3.61
CA LEU A 19 -1.50 11.04 -3.36
C LEU A 19 -1.29 10.44 -1.98
N THR A 20 -2.33 10.45 -1.15
CA THR A 20 -2.29 9.78 0.17
C THR A 20 -3.17 8.54 0.12
N LEU A 21 -2.57 7.40 0.47
CA LEU A 21 -3.26 6.11 0.52
C LEU A 21 -3.28 5.62 1.96
N ASN A 22 -4.47 5.52 2.54
CA ASN A 22 -4.64 5.18 3.94
C ASN A 22 -4.74 3.67 4.14
N CYS A 23 -4.03 3.17 5.14
CA CYS A 23 -4.13 1.78 5.57
C CYS A 23 -3.81 1.69 7.04
N THR A 24 -4.69 1.06 7.81
CA THR A 24 -4.45 0.79 9.22
C THR A 24 -4.63 -0.69 9.51
N ALA A 25 -3.85 -1.17 10.47
CA ALA A 25 -3.92 -2.56 10.90
C ALA A 25 -4.53 -2.64 12.29
N SER A 26 -5.32 -3.68 12.54
CA SER A 26 -5.87 -3.97 13.86
C SER A 26 -5.82 -5.46 14.13
N GLY A 27 -5.83 -5.81 15.41
CA GLY A 27 -5.77 -7.19 15.84
C GLY A 27 -4.36 -7.74 15.82
N SER A 28 -4.23 -9.02 16.17
CA SER A 28 -2.93 -9.68 16.17
C SER A 28 -2.84 -10.65 14.99
N GLY A 29 -1.64 -10.75 14.45
CA GLY A 29 -1.40 -11.59 13.29
C GLY A 29 0.00 -12.18 13.30
N PRO A 30 0.37 -12.90 12.25
CA PRO A 30 1.68 -13.51 12.17
C PRO A 30 2.78 -12.48 12.03
N ILE A 31 4.00 -12.89 12.31
CA ILE A 31 5.17 -12.06 12.04
C ILE A 31 5.33 -11.91 10.53
N GLY A 32 5.51 -10.69 10.07
CA GLY A 32 5.69 -10.39 8.67
C GLY A 32 5.44 -8.93 8.36
N ALA A 33 5.94 -8.51 7.22
CA ALA A 33 5.89 -7.11 6.81
C ALA A 33 4.53 -6.74 6.21
N VAL A 34 4.27 -5.45 6.17
CA VAL A 34 3.18 -4.88 5.39
C VAL A 34 3.81 -4.11 4.24
N LYS A 35 3.28 -4.30 3.05
CA LYS A 35 3.74 -3.58 1.87
C LYS A 35 2.55 -3.07 1.06
N TRP A 36 2.84 -2.24 0.09
CA TRP A 36 1.86 -1.71 -0.85
C TRP A 36 2.15 -2.22 -2.24
N VAL A 37 1.11 -2.65 -2.94
CA VAL A 37 1.22 -3.05 -4.34
C VAL A 37 0.17 -2.33 -5.18
N LYS A 38 0.47 -2.15 -6.44
CA LYS A 38 -0.47 -1.64 -7.44
C LYS A 38 -0.84 -2.80 -8.35
N GLY A 39 -2.14 -3.05 -8.50
CA GLY A 39 -2.64 -4.21 -9.22
C GLY A 39 -2.62 -5.45 -8.34
N TRP A 40 -3.26 -6.50 -8.82
CA TRP A 40 -3.30 -7.78 -8.14
C TRP A 40 -3.13 -8.90 -9.15
N GLY A 41 -2.53 -10.01 -8.70
CA GLY A 41 -2.23 -11.12 -9.57
C GLY A 41 -0.83 -11.04 -10.15
N SER A 42 -0.62 -11.59 -11.33
CA SER A 42 0.71 -11.71 -11.91
C SER A 42 1.33 -10.38 -12.34
N ASP A 43 0.50 -9.38 -12.58
CA ASP A 43 0.95 -8.07 -13.08
C ASP A 43 1.10 -7.03 -11.98
N ASN A 44 1.08 -7.44 -10.71
CA ASN A 44 1.21 -6.48 -9.63
C ASN A 44 2.61 -5.88 -9.58
N GLN A 45 2.68 -4.67 -9.02
CA GLN A 45 3.92 -3.92 -8.90
C GLN A 45 4.06 -3.46 -7.46
N THR A 46 5.23 -3.70 -6.85
CA THR A 46 5.50 -3.19 -5.51
C THR A 46 5.65 -1.68 -5.57
N VAL A 47 4.85 -0.98 -4.76
CA VAL A 47 4.84 0.47 -4.68
C VAL A 47 5.71 0.93 -3.52
N TYR A 48 5.65 0.20 -2.40
CA TYR A 48 6.45 0.53 -1.22
C TYR A 48 6.60 -0.70 -0.33
N GLU A 49 7.80 -0.91 0.15
CA GLU A 49 8.10 -1.89 1.19
C GLU A 49 9.26 -1.37 2.02
N HIS A 50 9.49 -1.99 3.18
CA HIS A 50 10.52 -1.53 4.10
C HIS A 50 11.91 -1.56 3.47
N LYS A 51 12.20 -2.57 2.68
CA LYS A 51 13.47 -2.69 1.96
C LYS A 51 13.33 -2.13 0.55
N GLY A 52 14.44 -1.71 -0.03
CA GLY A 52 14.44 -1.17 -1.38
C GLY A 52 14.39 0.35 -1.40
N SER A 53 14.31 0.91 -2.58
CA SER A 53 14.29 2.35 -2.79
C SER A 53 13.04 2.76 -3.53
N PHE A 54 12.28 3.66 -2.92
CA PHE A 54 11.03 4.17 -3.48
C PHE A 54 11.00 5.69 -3.29
N PRO A 55 11.75 6.42 -4.13
CA PRO A 55 12.06 7.83 -3.86
C PRO A 55 10.86 8.77 -3.81
N ARG A 56 9.75 8.41 -4.46
CA ARG A 56 8.56 9.26 -4.43
C ARG A 56 7.60 8.90 -3.29
N VAL A 57 7.90 7.87 -2.51
CA VAL A 57 6.96 7.33 -1.52
C VAL A 57 7.51 7.52 -0.12
N MET A 58 6.67 8.03 0.78
CA MET A 58 6.99 8.18 2.20
C MET A 58 5.87 7.61 3.04
N ARG A 59 6.26 6.99 4.17
CA ARG A 59 5.27 6.65 5.19
C ARG A 59 4.81 7.91 5.89
N ALA A 60 3.51 8.03 6.11
CA ALA A 60 2.95 9.16 6.86
C ALA A 60 3.32 9.08 8.33
N VAL A 61 3.43 7.86 8.87
CA VAL A 61 3.78 7.61 10.28
C VAL A 61 4.92 6.60 10.29
N PRO A 62 6.06 6.92 10.95
CA PRO A 62 7.19 5.98 10.97
C PRO A 62 6.94 4.79 11.90
N ASP A 63 7.70 3.71 11.70
CA ASP A 63 7.66 2.53 12.56
C ASP A 63 8.15 2.87 13.96
N PRO A 64 7.70 2.12 14.99
CA PRO A 64 6.68 1.08 14.94
C PRO A 64 5.28 1.67 15.04
N THR A 65 4.35 1.15 14.25
CA THR A 65 2.99 1.66 14.24
C THR A 65 2.06 0.67 13.56
N ASN A 66 0.76 0.84 13.74
CA ASN A 66 -0.28 0.13 13.01
C ASN A 66 -0.82 0.95 11.84
N ASP A 67 -0.21 2.10 11.57
CA ASP A 67 -0.62 2.98 10.48
C ASP A 67 0.37 2.83 9.33
N PHE A 68 -0.09 2.27 8.23
CA PHE A 68 0.72 2.01 7.05
C PHE A 68 0.38 2.96 5.90
N THR A 69 -0.23 4.08 6.22
CA THR A 69 -0.53 5.13 5.25
C THR A 69 0.75 5.61 4.59
N ILE A 70 0.68 5.76 3.26
CA ILE A 70 1.81 6.30 2.48
C ILE A 70 1.38 7.52 1.70
N ARG A 71 2.38 8.33 1.32
CA ARG A 71 2.19 9.46 0.42
C ARG A 71 3.10 9.29 -0.77
N ILE A 72 2.53 9.42 -1.97
CA ILE A 72 3.25 9.35 -3.24
C ILE A 72 3.29 10.77 -3.80
N SER A 73 4.48 11.32 -3.95
CA SER A 73 4.64 12.69 -4.44
C SER A 73 4.70 12.72 -5.96
N ASN A 74 4.41 13.90 -6.51
CA ASN A 74 4.53 14.21 -7.94
C ASN A 74 3.84 13.15 -8.81
N VAL A 75 2.54 12.97 -8.58
CA VAL A 75 1.75 11.94 -9.25
C VAL A 75 1.68 12.19 -10.74
N SER A 76 1.83 11.11 -11.52
CA SER A 76 1.66 11.14 -12.98
C SER A 76 0.44 10.33 -13.38
N LEU A 77 0.07 10.42 -14.66
CA LEU A 77 -1.06 9.64 -15.17
C LEU A 77 -0.84 8.13 -15.03
N GLU A 78 0.42 7.71 -15.03
CA GLU A 78 0.78 6.29 -14.88
C GLU A 78 0.53 5.76 -13.47
N ASP A 79 0.33 6.64 -12.51
CA ASP A 79 0.02 6.22 -11.13
C ASP A 79 -1.44 5.81 -10.95
N ALA A 80 -2.29 5.99 -11.95
CA ALA A 80 -3.66 5.51 -11.88
C ALA A 80 -3.69 3.99 -11.77
N GLY A 81 -4.65 3.47 -11.01
CA GLY A 81 -4.80 2.03 -10.80
C GLY A 81 -5.37 1.73 -9.44
N THR A 82 -5.41 0.45 -9.09
CA THR A 82 -5.93 0.02 -7.79
C THR A 82 -4.76 -0.41 -6.90
N TYR A 83 -4.72 0.16 -5.69
CA TYR A 83 -3.63 -0.05 -4.74
C TYR A 83 -4.10 -0.89 -3.57
N TYR A 84 -3.28 -1.85 -3.17
CA TYR A 84 -3.58 -2.75 -2.05
C TYR A 84 -2.49 -2.69 -1.00
N CYS A 85 -2.94 -2.57 0.25
CA CYS A 85 -2.11 -2.73 1.44
C CYS A 85 -2.11 -4.22 1.78
N VAL A 86 -0.93 -4.84 1.90
CA VAL A 86 -0.79 -6.30 1.95
C VAL A 86 0.04 -6.70 3.15
N LYS A 87 -0.50 -7.62 3.96
CA LYS A 87 0.22 -8.24 5.08
C LYS A 87 0.82 -9.55 4.60
N LEU A 88 2.10 -9.70 4.84
CA LEU A 88 2.84 -10.93 4.53
C LEU A 88 3.04 -11.75 5.80
N ARG A 89 3.29 -13.04 5.64
CA ARG A 89 3.79 -13.90 6.70
C ARG A 89 4.97 -14.70 6.19
N LYS A 90 5.81 -15.13 7.10
CA LYS A 90 6.97 -15.96 6.75
C LYS A 90 6.54 -17.29 6.20
N GLY A 91 6.99 -17.62 4.99
CA GLY A 91 6.82 -18.94 4.40
C GLY A 91 8.08 -19.77 4.56
N ILE A 92 8.07 -20.95 3.99
CA ILE A 92 9.22 -21.87 4.08
C ILE A 92 10.37 -21.34 3.23
N VAL A 93 10.09 -20.88 2.01
CA VAL A 93 11.10 -20.35 1.09
C VAL A 93 11.00 -18.84 1.03
N ASP A 94 9.82 -18.31 0.76
CA ASP A 94 9.57 -16.89 0.63
C ASP A 94 8.39 -16.48 1.51
N ASP A 95 8.27 -15.17 1.70
CA ASP A 95 7.08 -14.62 2.34
C ASP A 95 5.86 -14.87 1.46
N VAL A 96 4.72 -15.07 2.08
CA VAL A 96 3.46 -15.29 1.37
C VAL A 96 2.43 -14.28 1.87
N VAL A 97 1.44 -14.02 1.03
CA VAL A 97 0.35 -13.11 1.39
C VAL A 97 -0.50 -13.75 2.47
N PHE A 98 -0.64 -13.06 3.60
CA PHE A 98 -1.54 -13.48 4.68
C PHE A 98 -2.93 -12.90 4.49
N THR A 99 -2.99 -11.58 4.26
CA THR A 99 -4.25 -10.89 3.97
C THR A 99 -3.96 -9.56 3.31
N ARG A 100 -4.98 -8.93 2.76
CA ARG A 100 -4.86 -7.61 2.18
C ARG A 100 -6.09 -6.77 2.49
N GLY A 101 -5.94 -5.45 2.35
CA GLY A 101 -7.07 -4.54 2.39
C GLY A 101 -7.96 -4.68 1.16
N GLY A 102 -9.06 -3.97 1.15
CA GLY A 102 -10.05 -4.03 0.07
C GLY A 102 -9.61 -3.33 -1.21
N GLY A 103 -8.57 -2.53 -1.14
CA GLY A 103 -8.08 -1.78 -2.30
C GLY A 103 -8.60 -0.36 -2.37
N THR A 104 -7.83 0.51 -2.99
CA THR A 104 -8.22 1.90 -3.26
C THR A 104 -7.99 2.17 -4.73
N GLU A 105 -9.05 2.51 -5.44
CA GLU A 105 -8.97 2.84 -6.87
C GLU A 105 -8.57 4.30 -7.02
N VAL A 106 -7.49 4.54 -7.76
CA VAL A 106 -6.95 5.88 -7.95
C VAL A 106 -7.13 6.32 -9.39
N SER A 107 -7.73 7.50 -9.56
CA SER A 107 -7.84 8.18 -10.84
C SER A 107 -6.96 9.43 -10.80
N VAL A 108 -6.24 9.68 -11.89
CA VAL A 108 -5.35 10.84 -12.01
C VAL A 108 -5.86 11.72 -13.14
N HIS A 109 -6.01 13.00 -12.85
CA HIS A 109 -6.49 13.98 -13.82
C HIS A 109 -5.38 14.99 -14.12
N ALA A 110 -5.34 15.42 -15.37
CA ALA A 110 -4.37 16.40 -15.81
C ALA A 110 -4.75 17.83 -15.38
#